data_34d822f7f35f9d8a8b33b3b516f76646
#
_entry.id   34d822f7f35f9d8a8b33b3b516f76646
#
_cell.length_a   1.000
_cell.length_b   1.000
_cell.length_c   1.000
_cell.angle_alpha   90.00
_cell.angle_beta   90.00
_cell.angle_gamma   90.00
#
_symmetry.space_group_name_H-M   'P 1'
#
loop_
_entity.id
_entity.type
_entity.pdbx_description
1 polymer ?
#
loop_
_entity_poly.entity_id
_entity_poly.type
_entity_poly.pdbx_seq_one_letter_code
_entity_poly.pdbx_strand_id
1 'polypeptide(L)'
;MSGVLVVRPSSLGDVVWALAIAHDVAAARPGLAVDWLAEEAFTALPAMCGEVRRTVPVALRRWRRSPLARATWREFRAFRAVLREERYDAVLDLQEQVKGGVIARIAIGTRHGFDRASIREPVATIFDDVHHAVPRDLHFATRCRRLAGAALGYAVDGPPRWR
;
A
#
# COMPACT_ATOMS: atom_id res chain seq x y z
N MET A 1 5.54 -17.65 3.58
CA MET A 1 6.16 -17.06 2.37
C MET A 1 6.51 -15.61 2.69
N SER A 2 7.65 -15.12 2.19
CA SER A 2 8.06 -13.72 2.32
C SER A 2 7.18 -12.86 1.42
N GLY A 3 6.67 -11.75 1.93
CA GLY A 3 5.74 -10.92 1.17
C GLY A 3 5.72 -9.46 1.62
N VAL A 4 5.33 -8.58 0.70
CA VAL A 4 5.11 -7.16 0.94
C VAL A 4 3.66 -6.79 0.65
N LEU A 5 3.04 -6.01 1.53
CA LEU A 5 1.72 -5.44 1.31
C LEU A 5 1.87 -3.98 0.90
N VAL A 6 1.34 -3.62 -0.26
CA VAL A 6 1.22 -2.23 -0.69
C VAL A 6 -0.17 -1.70 -0.31
N VAL A 7 -0.22 -0.67 0.53
CA VAL A 7 -1.46 -0.02 0.97
C VAL A 7 -1.66 1.26 0.16
N ARG A 8 -2.39 1.15 -0.95
CA ARG A 8 -2.81 2.29 -1.78
C ARG A 8 -4.25 2.12 -2.25
N PRO A 9 -5.23 2.37 -1.36
CA PRO A 9 -6.65 2.17 -1.69
C PRO A 9 -7.17 3.13 -2.76
N SER A 10 -6.69 4.35 -2.86
CA SER A 10 -7.21 5.40 -3.79
C SER A 10 -6.17 6.52 -4.01
N SER A 11 -6.26 7.41 -5.02
CA SER A 11 -7.26 7.42 -6.09
C SER A 11 -6.87 6.49 -7.24
N LEU A 12 -7.71 6.38 -8.28
CA LEU A 12 -7.45 5.53 -9.44
C LEU A 12 -6.08 5.84 -10.08
N GLY A 13 -5.82 7.11 -10.38
CA GLY A 13 -4.53 7.51 -10.98
C GLY A 13 -3.34 7.20 -10.10
N ASP A 14 -3.47 7.39 -8.78
CA ASP A 14 -2.39 7.08 -7.84
C ASP A 14 -2.12 5.58 -7.74
N VAL A 15 -3.16 4.74 -7.83
CA VAL A 15 -2.99 3.28 -7.88
C VAL A 15 -2.18 2.90 -9.11
N VAL A 16 -2.56 3.43 -10.30
CA VAL A 16 -1.83 3.17 -11.55
C VAL A 16 -0.35 3.60 -11.43
N TRP A 17 -0.09 4.81 -10.94
CA TRP A 17 1.29 5.30 -10.79
C TRP A 17 2.11 4.45 -9.81
N ALA A 18 1.50 3.98 -8.74
CA ALA A 18 2.18 3.17 -7.73
C ALA A 18 2.46 1.73 -8.19
N LEU A 19 1.75 1.20 -9.20
CA LEU A 19 1.97 -0.16 -9.72
C LEU A 19 3.40 -0.40 -10.23
N ALA A 20 4.13 0.66 -10.61
CA ALA A 20 5.54 0.55 -10.95
C ALA A 20 6.40 -0.12 -9.86
N ILE A 21 5.95 -0.07 -8.58
CA ILE A 21 6.62 -0.77 -7.46
C ILE A 21 6.62 -2.29 -7.67
N ALA A 22 5.53 -2.86 -8.17
CA ALA A 22 5.42 -4.31 -8.35
C ALA A 22 6.52 -4.82 -9.29
N HIS A 23 6.78 -4.09 -10.39
CA HIS A 23 7.88 -4.41 -11.32
C HIS A 23 9.26 -4.24 -10.67
N ASP A 24 9.47 -3.16 -9.91
CA ASP A 24 10.75 -2.95 -9.22
C ASP A 24 11.01 -4.07 -8.21
N VAL A 25 10.01 -4.47 -7.43
CA VAL A 25 10.12 -5.55 -6.45
C VAL A 25 10.41 -6.88 -7.14
N ALA A 26 9.70 -7.21 -8.21
CA ALA A 26 9.93 -8.45 -8.97
C ALA A 26 11.35 -8.52 -9.55
N ALA A 27 11.89 -7.39 -10.01
CA ALA A 27 13.24 -7.31 -10.55
C ALA A 27 14.32 -7.36 -9.45
N ALA A 28 14.12 -6.63 -8.34
CA ALA A 28 15.15 -6.46 -7.32
C ALA A 28 15.11 -7.56 -6.23
N ARG A 29 13.95 -8.14 -5.97
CA ARG A 29 13.71 -9.14 -4.93
C ARG A 29 12.91 -10.34 -5.47
N PRO A 30 13.50 -11.14 -6.38
CA PRO A 30 12.84 -12.32 -6.94
C PRO A 30 12.33 -13.25 -5.84
N GLY A 31 11.06 -13.66 -5.93
CA GLY A 31 10.41 -14.52 -4.95
C GLY A 31 9.73 -13.79 -3.78
N LEU A 32 9.87 -12.47 -3.66
CA LEU A 32 9.08 -11.67 -2.71
C LEU A 32 7.68 -11.42 -3.30
N ALA A 33 6.65 -11.99 -2.66
CA ALA A 33 5.27 -11.82 -3.11
C ALA A 33 4.76 -10.40 -2.85
N VAL A 34 4.12 -9.79 -3.85
CA VAL A 34 3.48 -8.47 -3.73
C VAL A 34 1.97 -8.63 -3.60
N ASP A 35 1.42 -8.25 -2.45
CA ASP A 35 -0.02 -8.11 -2.26
C ASP A 35 -0.40 -6.64 -2.32
N TRP A 36 -1.59 -6.35 -2.80
CA TRP A 36 -2.06 -4.98 -2.97
C TRP A 36 -3.41 -4.75 -2.29
N LEU A 37 -3.50 -3.73 -1.47
CA LEU A 37 -4.75 -3.29 -0.87
C LEU A 37 -5.30 -2.10 -1.68
N ALA A 38 -6.49 -2.29 -2.26
CA ALA A 38 -7.18 -1.28 -3.06
C ALA A 38 -8.65 -1.15 -2.65
N GLU A 39 -9.21 0.06 -2.85
CA GLU A 39 -10.67 0.25 -2.76
C GLU A 39 -11.38 -0.69 -3.73
N GLU A 40 -12.53 -1.24 -3.34
CA GLU A 40 -13.29 -2.25 -4.14
C GLU A 40 -13.51 -1.82 -5.60
N ALA A 41 -13.67 -0.51 -5.84
CA ALA A 41 -13.84 0.04 -7.19
C ALA A 41 -12.57 0.01 -8.05
N PHE A 42 -11.40 -0.22 -7.48
CA PHE A 42 -10.10 -0.14 -8.17
C PHE A 42 -9.32 -1.45 -8.15
N THR A 43 -9.88 -2.52 -7.61
CA THR A 43 -9.20 -3.81 -7.45
C THR A 43 -8.76 -4.44 -8.77
N ALA A 44 -9.46 -4.14 -9.85
CA ALA A 44 -9.09 -4.63 -11.18
C ALA A 44 -7.70 -4.15 -11.65
N LEU A 45 -7.29 -2.94 -11.24
CA LEU A 45 -6.01 -2.38 -11.67
C LEU A 45 -4.81 -3.20 -11.19
N PRO A 46 -4.60 -3.41 -9.86
CA PRO A 46 -3.50 -4.25 -9.43
C PRO A 46 -3.69 -5.72 -9.82
N ALA A 47 -4.92 -6.21 -9.97
CA ALA A 47 -5.17 -7.59 -10.43
C ALA A 47 -4.73 -7.84 -11.88
N MET A 48 -4.62 -6.80 -12.71
CA MET A 48 -4.09 -6.90 -14.08
C MET A 48 -2.55 -6.91 -14.13
N CYS A 49 -1.88 -6.54 -13.05
CA CYS A 49 -0.42 -6.54 -12.97
C CYS A 49 0.07 -7.96 -12.61
N GLY A 50 0.82 -8.60 -13.52
CA GLY A 50 1.27 -9.99 -13.36
C GLY A 50 2.21 -10.22 -12.16
N GLU A 51 2.84 -9.15 -11.66
CA GLU A 51 3.72 -9.18 -10.50
C GLU A 51 2.97 -9.05 -9.15
N VAL A 52 1.67 -8.72 -9.18
CA VAL A 52 0.83 -8.69 -7.98
C VAL A 52 0.23 -10.06 -7.75
N ARG A 53 0.57 -10.69 -6.64
CA ARG A 53 0.09 -12.02 -6.26
C ARG A 53 -1.41 -12.04 -5.98
N ARG A 54 -1.88 -11.07 -5.19
CA ARG A 54 -3.31 -10.91 -4.86
C ARG A 54 -3.66 -9.46 -4.57
N THR A 55 -4.92 -9.12 -4.81
CA THR A 55 -5.51 -7.84 -4.43
C THR A 55 -6.49 -8.05 -3.28
N VAL A 56 -6.32 -7.28 -2.20
CA VAL A 56 -7.22 -7.28 -1.04
C VAL A 56 -8.17 -6.09 -1.16
N PRO A 57 -9.47 -6.33 -1.38
CA PRO A 57 -10.46 -5.25 -1.49
C PRO A 57 -10.75 -4.62 -0.14
N VAL A 58 -10.89 -3.29 -0.11
CA VAL A 58 -11.40 -2.54 1.02
C VAL A 58 -12.55 -1.63 0.57
N ALA A 59 -13.61 -1.54 1.36
CA ALA A 59 -14.81 -0.79 1.00
C ALA A 59 -14.99 0.49 1.82
N LEU A 60 -13.93 1.28 2.00
CA LEU A 60 -13.93 2.47 2.86
C LEU A 60 -15.03 3.48 2.50
N ARG A 61 -15.23 3.70 1.20
CA ARG A 61 -16.24 4.65 0.71
C ARG A 61 -17.64 4.21 1.09
N ARG A 62 -17.92 2.91 1.00
CA ARG A 62 -19.23 2.33 1.33
C ARG A 62 -19.42 2.26 2.85
N TRP A 63 -18.44 1.82 3.60
CA TRP A 63 -18.50 1.73 5.06
C TRP A 63 -18.71 3.10 5.72
N ARG A 64 -18.11 4.16 5.17
CA ARG A 64 -18.30 5.53 5.67
C ARG A 64 -19.73 6.06 5.50
N ARG A 65 -20.51 5.53 4.55
CA ARG A 65 -21.91 5.93 4.35
C ARG A 65 -22.85 5.33 5.40
N SER A 66 -22.49 4.18 5.97
CA SER A 66 -23.30 3.47 6.94
C SER A 66 -22.43 2.86 8.07
N PRO A 67 -21.75 3.70 8.86
CA PRO A 67 -20.73 3.23 9.82
C PRO A 67 -21.31 2.39 10.96
N LEU A 68 -22.59 2.57 11.29
CA LEU A 68 -23.27 1.85 12.38
C LEU A 68 -24.04 0.60 11.91
N ALA A 69 -24.08 0.35 10.60
CA ALA A 69 -24.79 -0.81 10.08
C ALA A 69 -24.10 -2.13 10.47
N ARG A 70 -24.88 -3.11 10.91
CA ARG A 70 -24.37 -4.46 11.24
C ARG A 70 -23.63 -5.11 10.06
N ALA A 71 -24.09 -4.85 8.83
CA ALA A 71 -23.45 -5.32 7.61
C ALA A 71 -22.03 -4.76 7.47
N THR A 72 -21.84 -3.45 7.73
CA THR A 72 -20.51 -2.81 7.69
C THR A 72 -19.55 -3.48 8.66
N TRP A 73 -19.98 -3.74 9.90
CA TRP A 73 -19.13 -4.39 10.88
C TRP A 73 -18.80 -5.84 10.55
N ARG A 74 -19.75 -6.58 9.95
CA ARG A 74 -19.51 -7.95 9.47
C ARG A 74 -18.47 -7.96 8.37
N GLU A 75 -18.61 -7.08 7.38
CA GLU A 75 -17.66 -6.94 6.27
C GLU A 75 -16.28 -6.49 6.75
N PHE A 76 -16.22 -5.53 7.66
CA PHE A 76 -14.95 -5.09 8.24
C PHE A 76 -14.23 -6.23 8.99
N ARG A 77 -14.98 -7.07 9.73
CA ARG A 77 -14.40 -8.25 10.40
C ARG A 77 -13.84 -9.26 9.38
N ALA A 78 -14.58 -9.50 8.30
CA ALA A 78 -14.12 -10.38 7.23
C ALA A 78 -12.86 -9.82 6.54
N PHE A 79 -12.85 -8.55 6.19
CA PHE A 79 -11.68 -7.84 5.65
C PHE A 79 -10.48 -7.94 6.59
N ARG A 80 -10.67 -7.68 7.88
CA ARG A 80 -9.61 -7.79 8.89
C ARG A 80 -9.07 -9.23 8.97
N ALA A 81 -9.93 -10.23 8.91
CA ALA A 81 -9.51 -11.64 8.93
C ALA A 81 -8.61 -11.95 7.74
N VAL A 82 -9.06 -11.62 6.52
CA VAL A 82 -8.29 -11.83 5.27
C VAL A 82 -6.93 -11.12 5.32
N LEU A 83 -6.89 -9.87 5.80
CA LEU A 83 -5.66 -9.09 5.84
C LEU A 83 -4.65 -9.67 6.86
N ARG A 84 -5.12 -10.37 7.88
CA ARG A 84 -4.30 -10.99 8.94
C ARG A 84 -3.97 -12.47 8.72
N GLU A 85 -4.42 -13.06 7.62
CA GLU A 85 -4.03 -14.42 7.22
C GLU A 85 -2.54 -14.50 6.88
N GLU A 86 -2.00 -13.40 6.34
CA GLU A 86 -0.60 -13.30 5.97
C GLU A 86 0.20 -12.45 6.97
N ARG A 87 1.46 -12.83 7.15
CA ARG A 87 2.45 -12.02 7.83
C ARG A 87 3.41 -11.44 6.78
N TYR A 88 3.46 -10.13 6.70
CA TYR A 88 4.29 -9.41 5.73
C TYR A 88 5.65 -9.03 6.33
N ASP A 89 6.70 -9.09 5.52
CA ASP A 89 8.02 -8.57 5.89
C ASP A 89 7.98 -7.05 5.96
N ALA A 90 7.22 -6.43 5.04
CA ALA A 90 6.98 -4.99 5.04
C ALA A 90 5.54 -4.67 4.62
N VAL A 91 4.97 -3.63 5.22
CA VAL A 91 3.70 -3.01 4.83
C VAL A 91 4.02 -1.58 4.38
N LEU A 92 3.81 -1.27 3.11
CA LEU A 92 4.14 0.04 2.53
C LEU A 92 2.89 0.93 2.53
N ASP A 93 2.81 1.90 3.45
CA ASP A 93 1.73 2.90 3.45
C ASP A 93 2.07 4.02 2.45
N LEU A 94 1.43 3.95 1.28
CA LEU A 94 1.55 4.94 0.22
C LEU A 94 0.36 5.91 0.17
N GLN A 95 -0.60 5.77 1.09
CA GLN A 95 -1.81 6.59 1.06
C GLN A 95 -1.55 8.02 1.53
N GLU A 96 -0.51 8.25 2.33
CA GLU A 96 -0.10 9.56 2.84
C GLU A 96 -1.17 10.28 3.70
N GLN A 97 -2.15 9.55 4.21
CA GLN A 97 -3.29 10.07 4.96
C GLN A 97 -3.63 9.15 6.13
N VAL A 98 -4.25 9.71 7.17
CA VAL A 98 -4.69 8.96 8.37
C VAL A 98 -5.46 7.68 8.03
N LYS A 99 -6.36 7.74 7.03
CA LYS A 99 -7.15 6.56 6.61
C LYS A 99 -6.27 5.39 6.13
N GLY A 100 -5.15 5.69 5.44
CA GLY A 100 -4.19 4.68 5.00
C GLY A 100 -3.46 4.05 6.17
N GLY A 101 -2.91 4.88 7.04
CA GLY A 101 -2.22 4.44 8.24
C GLY A 101 -3.08 3.56 9.16
N VAL A 102 -4.34 3.94 9.39
CA VAL A 102 -5.29 3.12 10.16
C VAL A 102 -5.47 1.73 9.54
N ILE A 103 -5.58 1.66 8.21
CA ILE A 103 -5.72 0.38 7.51
C ILE A 103 -4.42 -0.42 7.58
N ALA A 104 -3.27 0.23 7.35
CA ALA A 104 -1.97 -0.41 7.41
C ALA A 104 -1.73 -1.08 8.78
N ARG A 105 -2.24 -0.49 9.87
CA ARG A 105 -2.19 -1.06 11.24
C ARG A 105 -2.96 -2.37 11.42
N ILE A 106 -3.87 -2.71 10.53
CA ILE A 106 -4.63 -3.97 10.59
C ILE A 106 -3.75 -5.14 10.14
N ALA A 107 -2.88 -4.92 9.16
CA ALA A 107 -1.96 -5.93 8.66
C ALA A 107 -0.88 -6.31 9.70
N ILE A 108 -0.36 -7.51 9.58
CA ILE A 108 0.74 -8.00 10.42
C ILE A 108 2.05 -7.83 9.66
N GLY A 109 2.91 -6.94 10.13
CA GLY A 109 4.21 -6.64 9.54
C GLY A 109 4.74 -5.28 9.96
N THR A 110 6.01 -4.99 9.65
CA THR A 110 6.62 -3.67 9.88
C THR A 110 6.06 -2.68 8.86
N ARG A 111 5.49 -1.58 9.36
CA ARG A 111 4.89 -0.54 8.52
C ARG A 111 5.92 0.52 8.17
N HIS A 112 6.05 0.78 6.88
CA HIS A 112 6.93 1.78 6.32
C HIS A 112 6.09 2.86 5.65
N GLY A 113 6.32 4.12 6.03
CA GLY A 113 5.66 5.27 5.46
C GLY A 113 6.63 6.42 5.18
N PHE A 114 6.11 7.51 4.62
CA PHE A 114 6.86 8.74 4.44
C PHE A 114 7.10 9.42 5.79
N ASP A 115 8.22 10.11 5.92
CA ASP A 115 8.48 10.92 7.11
C ASP A 115 7.58 12.15 7.18
N ARG A 116 7.62 12.84 8.32
CA ARG A 116 6.77 13.99 8.61
C ARG A 116 6.92 15.14 7.59
N ALA A 117 8.12 15.31 7.02
CA ALA A 117 8.40 16.36 6.04
C ALA A 117 7.93 15.97 4.63
N SER A 118 7.93 14.67 4.33
CA SER A 118 7.59 14.13 3.02
C SER A 118 6.10 13.82 2.85
N ILE A 119 5.40 13.44 3.92
CA ILE A 119 3.99 12.99 3.86
C ILE A 119 3.01 14.14 3.66
N ARG A 120 1.84 13.85 3.05
CA ARG A 120 0.77 14.83 2.84
C ARG A 120 0.07 15.24 4.14
N GLU A 121 -0.26 14.27 4.99
CA GLU A 121 -0.87 14.49 6.31
C GLU A 121 0.13 14.12 7.40
N PRO A 122 0.88 15.07 7.99
CA PRO A 122 1.94 14.78 8.96
C PRO A 122 1.52 13.95 10.17
N VAL A 123 0.25 14.06 10.59
CA VAL A 123 -0.29 13.28 11.70
C VAL A 123 -0.38 11.78 11.38
N ALA A 124 -0.44 11.41 10.10
CA ALA A 124 -0.53 10.01 9.69
C ALA A 124 0.75 9.21 10.01
N THR A 125 1.88 9.87 10.21
CA THR A 125 3.15 9.20 10.59
C THR A 125 3.06 8.39 11.88
N ILE A 126 2.12 8.69 12.77
CA ILE A 126 1.94 7.93 14.03
C ILE A 126 1.52 6.46 13.80
N PHE A 127 1.06 6.13 12.60
CA PHE A 127 0.62 4.77 12.26
C PHE A 127 1.73 3.89 11.69
N ASP A 128 2.84 4.49 11.25
CA ASP A 128 3.99 3.78 10.69
C ASP A 128 5.06 3.51 11.74
N ASP A 129 5.81 2.44 11.55
CA ASP A 129 6.91 2.04 12.45
C ASP A 129 8.24 2.61 11.98
N VAL A 130 8.43 2.72 10.66
CA VAL A 130 9.64 3.20 10.00
C VAL A 130 9.28 4.30 9.02
N HIS A 131 10.00 5.42 9.09
CA HIS A 131 9.74 6.60 8.27
C HIS A 131 10.89 6.83 7.28
N HIS A 132 10.53 7.16 6.03
CA HIS A 132 11.48 7.40 4.95
C HIS A 132 11.37 8.83 4.44
N ALA A 133 12.50 9.54 4.41
CA ALA A 133 12.59 10.86 3.81
C ALA A 133 12.60 10.73 2.28
N VAL A 134 11.55 11.24 1.63
CA VAL A 134 11.42 11.23 0.17
C VAL A 134 10.96 12.62 -0.29
N PRO A 135 11.73 13.33 -1.12
CA PRO A 135 11.39 14.69 -1.56
C PRO A 135 9.99 14.80 -2.16
N ARG A 136 9.27 15.86 -1.82
CA ARG A 136 7.87 16.09 -2.25
C ARG A 136 7.75 16.60 -3.67
N ASP A 137 8.80 17.21 -4.21
CA ASP A 137 8.89 17.75 -5.56
C ASP A 137 9.05 16.68 -6.65
N LEU A 138 9.31 15.44 -6.26
CA LEU A 138 9.39 14.32 -7.18
C LEU A 138 7.99 13.88 -7.63
N HIS A 139 7.94 13.36 -8.86
CA HIS A 139 6.72 12.72 -9.37
C HIS A 139 6.25 11.58 -8.45
N PHE A 140 4.94 11.45 -8.27
CA PHE A 140 4.36 10.50 -7.31
C PHE A 140 4.84 9.05 -7.49
N ALA A 141 4.93 8.56 -8.75
CA ALA A 141 5.47 7.22 -9.01
C ALA A 141 6.91 7.05 -8.50
N THR A 142 7.76 8.06 -8.70
CA THR A 142 9.15 8.05 -8.21
C THR A 142 9.20 8.06 -6.68
N ARG A 143 8.33 8.82 -6.03
CA ARG A 143 8.23 8.83 -4.57
C ARG A 143 7.86 7.47 -4.02
N CYS A 144 6.83 6.83 -4.59
CA CYS A 144 6.39 5.49 -4.20
C CYS A 144 7.52 4.45 -4.37
N ARG A 145 8.22 4.48 -5.51
CA ARG A 145 9.34 3.60 -5.80
C ARG A 145 10.49 3.79 -4.80
N ARG A 146 10.84 5.06 -4.47
CA ARG A 146 11.90 5.36 -3.49
C ARG A 146 11.55 4.88 -2.08
N LEU A 147 10.31 5.04 -1.65
CA LEU A 147 9.86 4.50 -0.36
C LEU A 147 10.00 2.97 -0.36
N ALA A 148 9.51 2.30 -1.40
CA ALA A 148 9.61 0.86 -1.51
C ALA A 148 11.08 0.38 -1.54
N GLY A 149 11.94 1.05 -2.31
CA GLY A 149 13.37 0.75 -2.37
C GLY A 149 14.06 0.90 -1.01
N ALA A 150 13.77 1.98 -0.29
CA ALA A 150 14.30 2.21 1.06
C ALA A 150 13.80 1.19 2.08
N ALA A 151 12.52 0.80 1.99
CA ALA A 151 11.93 -0.18 2.89
C ALA A 151 12.43 -1.62 2.64
N LEU A 152 12.68 -1.96 1.38
CA LEU A 152 13.04 -3.32 0.96
C LEU A 152 14.53 -3.51 0.63
N GLY A 153 15.34 -2.44 0.75
CA GLY A 153 16.79 -2.49 0.58
C GLY A 153 17.25 -2.66 -0.87
N TYR A 154 16.62 -1.96 -1.82
CA TYR A 154 17.07 -1.92 -3.21
C TYR A 154 17.17 -0.49 -3.77
N ALA A 155 18.08 -0.29 -4.74
CA ALA A 155 18.21 0.97 -5.44
C ALA A 155 17.10 1.13 -6.49
N VAL A 156 16.59 2.36 -6.65
CA VAL A 156 15.58 2.70 -7.65
C VAL A 156 16.27 3.40 -8.82
N ASP A 157 16.44 2.66 -9.91
CA ASP A 157 17.11 3.15 -11.10
C ASP A 157 16.13 3.29 -12.29
N GLY A 158 16.45 4.24 -13.17
CA GLY A 158 15.72 4.47 -14.42
C GLY A 158 14.26 4.91 -14.26
N PRO A 159 13.54 5.06 -15.38
CA PRO A 159 12.14 5.48 -15.37
C PRO A 159 11.23 4.37 -14.83
N PRO A 160 10.05 4.75 -14.30
CA PRO A 160 9.04 3.77 -13.88
C PRO A 160 8.59 2.93 -15.07
N ARG A 161 8.33 1.65 -14.83
CA ARG A 161 7.85 0.70 -15.85
C ARG A 161 6.48 0.17 -15.48
N TRP A 162 5.61 0.04 -16.46
CA TRP A 162 4.29 -0.57 -16.35
C TRP A 162 4.17 -1.61 -17.50
N ARG A 163 3.77 -2.82 -17.17
CA ARG A 163 3.52 -3.90 -18.13
C ARG A 163 2.12 -4.48 -17.91
#